data_a8a3c33fdb0f647027860b863d9b4768
#
_entry.id   a8a3c33fdb0f647027860b863d9b4768
#
_cell.length_a   1.000
_cell.length_b   1.000
_cell.length_c   1.000
_cell.angle_alpha   90.00
_cell.angle_beta   90.00
_cell.angle_gamma   90.00
#
_symmetry.space_group_name_H-M   'P 1'
#
loop_
_entity.id
_entity.type
_entity.pdbx_description
1 polymer ?
#
loop_
_entity_poly.entity_id
_entity_poly.type
_entity_poly.pdbx_seq_one_letter_code
_entity_poly.pdbx_strand_id
1 'polypeptide(L)'
;MDSADLAELIRRADATLADIGKLRAEIADRIHAGTDEVVTRTLQSAPLEHLRPYLARGARLGGLANSEYRTVADVHTVPARLLTQVPGVDIEAARSVQSAAQAMADHIRTTTRLRLREDDTELLTSLLTLVHTDAPVKQLRRLMPRLRSHTASDQLRESVGELLVRIEEAHHAPGDPWRSYRADPRPVDRLLSEFASGTTDVDAAQGFVGTEVVAQVEQTVLNRSLLNTQLRGYQEFGARYAVARERSSCATTWVSAKPCRHWRWPHIWPPPSSFVTRW
;
A
#
# COMPACT_ATOMS: atom_id res chain seq x y z
N MET A 1 35.37 -3.23 26.19
CA MET A 1 34.43 -2.15 25.72
C MET A 1 33.36 -1.95 26.77
N ASP A 2 33.17 -0.71 27.24
CA ASP A 2 32.41 -0.42 28.44
C ASP A 2 30.88 -0.53 28.24
N SER A 3 30.16 -0.73 29.37
CA SER A 3 28.67 -0.70 29.38
C SER A 3 28.09 0.59 28.83
N ALA A 4 28.84 1.68 28.92
CA ALA A 4 28.48 3.00 28.35
C ALA A 4 28.46 2.99 26.82
N ASP A 5 29.42 2.31 26.18
CA ASP A 5 29.50 2.19 24.71
C ASP A 5 28.33 1.43 24.16
N LEU A 6 27.87 0.37 24.85
CA LEU A 6 26.70 -0.40 24.44
C LEU A 6 25.39 0.45 24.56
N ALA A 7 25.25 1.18 25.65
CA ALA A 7 24.09 2.05 25.85
C ALA A 7 24.03 3.14 24.79
N GLU A 8 25.16 3.74 24.41
CA GLU A 8 25.25 4.73 23.35
C GLU A 8 24.90 4.13 21.98
N LEU A 9 25.39 2.92 21.67
CA LEU A 9 25.05 2.23 20.42
C LEU A 9 23.56 1.93 20.31
N ILE A 10 22.94 1.47 21.42
CA ILE A 10 21.49 1.23 21.47
C ILE A 10 20.73 2.55 21.23
N ARG A 11 21.14 3.63 21.91
CA ARG A 11 20.49 4.95 21.76
C ARG A 11 20.58 5.45 20.32
N ARG A 12 21.73 5.32 19.66
CA ARG A 12 21.91 5.69 18.25
C ARG A 12 21.03 4.85 17.33
N ALA A 13 20.98 3.54 17.54
CA ALA A 13 20.14 2.64 16.76
C ALA A 13 18.66 2.98 16.91
N ASP A 14 18.19 3.25 18.13
CA ASP A 14 16.80 3.65 18.39
C ASP A 14 16.47 5.00 17.75
N ALA A 15 17.36 5.98 17.81
CA ALA A 15 17.21 7.27 17.15
C ALA A 15 17.11 7.11 15.63
N THR A 16 18.01 6.35 15.02
CA THR A 16 17.99 6.05 13.58
C THR A 16 16.68 5.39 13.14
N LEU A 17 16.18 4.41 13.90
CA LEU A 17 14.92 3.75 13.61
C LEU A 17 13.71 4.71 13.74
N ALA A 18 13.76 5.62 14.72
CA ALA A 18 12.75 6.65 14.92
C ALA A 18 12.75 7.66 13.77
N ASP A 19 13.92 8.09 13.29
CA ASP A 19 14.04 9.05 12.19
C ASP A 19 13.57 8.46 10.86
N ILE A 20 13.87 7.18 10.58
CA ILE A 20 13.28 6.48 9.43
C ILE A 20 11.76 6.35 9.58
N GLY A 21 11.27 6.14 10.80
CA GLY A 21 9.83 6.13 11.08
C GLY A 21 9.14 7.47 10.77
N LYS A 22 9.76 8.58 11.18
CA LYS A 22 9.28 9.94 10.85
C LYS A 22 9.29 10.20 9.35
N LEU A 23 10.41 9.88 8.68
CA LEU A 23 10.51 10.03 7.23
C LEU A 23 9.41 9.26 6.49
N ARG A 24 9.11 8.04 6.96
CA ARG A 24 8.03 7.22 6.39
C ARG A 24 6.66 7.86 6.60
N ALA A 25 6.40 8.43 7.77
CA ALA A 25 5.14 9.13 8.07
C ALA A 25 4.99 10.40 7.21
N GLU A 26 6.04 11.22 7.09
CA GLU A 26 6.04 12.41 6.25
C GLU A 26 5.76 12.11 4.77
N ILE A 27 6.34 11.04 4.25
CA ILE A 27 6.08 10.57 2.89
C ILE A 27 4.61 10.13 2.76
N ALA A 28 4.09 9.37 3.72
CA ALA A 28 2.70 8.92 3.72
C ALA A 28 1.74 10.12 3.69
N ASP A 29 1.97 11.12 4.52
CA ASP A 29 1.15 12.32 4.61
C ASP A 29 1.17 13.11 3.28
N ARG A 30 2.34 13.27 2.65
CA ARG A 30 2.46 13.92 1.34
C ARG A 30 1.72 13.16 0.24
N ILE A 31 1.81 11.84 0.23
CA ILE A 31 1.12 10.98 -0.74
C ILE A 31 -0.38 11.03 -0.53
N HIS A 32 -0.85 10.97 0.72
CA HIS A 32 -2.27 11.08 1.04
C HIS A 32 -2.83 12.45 0.63
N ALA A 33 -2.11 13.54 0.94
CA ALA A 33 -2.51 14.88 0.51
C ALA A 33 -2.62 15.01 -1.02
N GLY A 34 -1.64 14.47 -1.76
CA GLY A 34 -1.69 14.42 -3.23
C GLY A 34 -2.86 13.58 -3.76
N THR A 35 -3.16 12.46 -3.11
CA THR A 35 -4.31 11.62 -3.47
C THR A 35 -5.64 12.34 -3.20
N ASP A 36 -5.77 13.00 -2.06
CA ASP A 36 -6.98 13.75 -1.68
C ASP A 36 -7.20 14.95 -2.61
N GLU A 37 -6.13 15.60 -3.09
CA GLU A 37 -6.24 16.65 -4.10
C GLU A 37 -6.82 16.10 -5.42
N VAL A 38 -6.35 14.93 -5.87
CA VAL A 38 -6.88 14.27 -7.08
C VAL A 38 -8.36 13.90 -6.89
N VAL A 39 -8.72 13.32 -5.73
CA VAL A 39 -10.11 13.01 -5.38
C VAL A 39 -10.96 14.27 -5.43
N THR A 40 -10.55 15.33 -4.74
CA THR A 40 -11.28 16.60 -4.68
C THR A 40 -11.50 17.18 -6.06
N ARG A 41 -10.45 17.27 -6.88
CA ARG A 41 -10.52 17.79 -8.26
C ARG A 41 -11.45 16.94 -9.12
N THR A 42 -11.40 15.62 -8.98
CA THR A 42 -12.25 14.70 -9.73
C THR A 42 -13.72 14.85 -9.33
N LEU A 43 -14.02 14.94 -8.04
CA LEU A 43 -15.38 15.14 -7.54
C LEU A 43 -15.94 16.52 -7.96
N GLN A 44 -15.11 17.56 -7.98
CA GLN A 44 -15.49 18.91 -8.43
C GLN A 44 -15.83 18.96 -9.92
N SER A 45 -15.20 18.14 -10.74
CA SER A 45 -15.47 18.06 -12.17
C SER A 45 -16.55 17.06 -12.53
N ALA A 46 -16.92 16.14 -11.64
CA ALA A 46 -17.89 15.10 -11.90
C ALA A 46 -19.32 15.59 -11.68
N PRO A 47 -20.21 15.57 -12.71
CA PRO A 47 -21.63 15.85 -12.54
C PRO A 47 -22.32 14.78 -11.68
N LEU A 48 -23.46 15.13 -11.08
CA LEU A 48 -24.19 14.23 -10.17
C LEU A 48 -24.60 12.89 -10.79
N GLU A 49 -24.79 12.84 -12.11
CA GLU A 49 -25.14 11.62 -12.84
C GLU A 49 -24.08 10.52 -12.67
N HIS A 50 -22.83 10.89 -12.40
CA HIS A 50 -21.75 9.94 -12.16
C HIS A 50 -21.92 9.15 -10.86
N LEU A 51 -22.84 9.56 -9.96
CA LEU A 51 -23.19 8.79 -8.78
C LEU A 51 -24.08 7.57 -9.07
N ARG A 52 -24.72 7.49 -10.24
CA ARG A 52 -25.65 6.39 -10.55
C ARG A 52 -25.12 4.99 -10.29
N PRO A 53 -23.85 4.65 -10.63
CA PRO A 53 -23.31 3.33 -10.36
C PRO A 53 -23.13 3.00 -8.86
N TYR A 54 -23.10 4.03 -8.02
CA TYR A 54 -22.85 3.93 -6.57
C TYR A 54 -24.13 4.05 -5.75
N LEU A 55 -25.25 4.42 -6.36
CA LEU A 55 -26.53 4.56 -5.66
C LEU A 55 -27.12 3.19 -5.30
N ALA A 56 -27.76 3.12 -4.14
CA ALA A 56 -28.57 1.96 -3.74
C ALA A 56 -29.74 1.75 -4.73
N ARG A 57 -30.21 0.50 -4.87
CA ARG A 57 -31.34 0.17 -5.72
C ARG A 57 -32.58 0.98 -5.32
N GLY A 58 -33.17 1.70 -6.28
CA GLY A 58 -34.35 2.52 -6.07
C GLY A 58 -34.08 3.97 -5.65
N ALA A 59 -32.85 4.33 -5.28
CA ALA A 59 -32.51 5.72 -5.02
C ALA A 59 -32.49 6.55 -6.31
N ARG A 60 -33.00 7.78 -6.22
CA ARG A 60 -33.17 8.68 -7.37
C ARG A 60 -32.47 10.01 -7.11
N LEU A 61 -31.79 10.51 -8.14
CA LEU A 61 -31.17 11.85 -8.13
C LEU A 61 -32.16 12.97 -8.54
N GLY A 62 -33.43 12.60 -8.90
CA GLY A 62 -34.35 13.52 -9.56
C GLY A 62 -34.64 14.82 -8.81
N GLY A 63 -34.68 14.79 -7.45
CA GLY A 63 -34.82 15.99 -6.65
C GLY A 63 -33.63 16.93 -6.75
N LEU A 64 -32.41 16.39 -6.88
CA LEU A 64 -31.17 17.17 -6.95
C LEU A 64 -30.89 17.71 -8.38
N ALA A 65 -31.46 17.11 -9.41
CA ALA A 65 -31.18 17.50 -10.79
C ALA A 65 -31.52 18.99 -11.10
N ASN A 66 -32.49 19.58 -10.38
CA ASN A 66 -32.89 20.96 -10.51
C ASN A 66 -32.44 21.86 -9.34
N SER A 67 -31.55 21.37 -8.50
CA SER A 67 -31.00 22.11 -7.35
C SER A 67 -29.78 22.95 -7.74
N GLU A 68 -29.24 23.68 -6.78
CA GLU A 68 -27.95 24.38 -6.91
C GLU A 68 -26.74 23.46 -6.94
N TYR A 69 -26.91 22.21 -6.47
CA TYR A 69 -25.85 21.19 -6.45
C TYR A 69 -25.61 20.66 -7.86
N ARG A 70 -24.44 20.93 -8.42
CA ARG A 70 -24.07 20.56 -9.79
C ARG A 70 -23.12 19.40 -9.87
N THR A 71 -22.22 19.30 -8.90
CA THR A 71 -21.11 18.36 -8.89
C THR A 71 -21.24 17.38 -7.73
N VAL A 72 -20.50 16.28 -7.84
CA VAL A 72 -20.40 15.29 -6.73
C VAL A 72 -19.75 15.91 -5.52
N ALA A 73 -18.80 16.84 -5.67
CA ALA A 73 -18.18 17.56 -4.57
C ALA A 73 -19.22 18.34 -3.74
N ASP A 74 -20.19 18.98 -4.40
CA ASP A 74 -21.23 19.76 -3.73
C ASP A 74 -22.03 18.91 -2.74
N VAL A 75 -22.40 17.68 -3.12
CA VAL A 75 -23.18 16.78 -2.25
C VAL A 75 -22.31 15.97 -1.28
N HIS A 76 -21.01 15.80 -1.59
CA HIS A 76 -20.09 15.07 -0.73
C HIS A 76 -19.76 15.87 0.54
N THR A 77 -19.62 17.19 0.45
CA THR A 77 -19.19 18.05 1.57
C THR A 77 -20.36 18.55 2.42
N VAL A 78 -21.58 18.59 1.88
CA VAL A 78 -22.75 19.14 2.53
C VAL A 78 -23.40 18.10 3.44
N PRO A 79 -23.74 18.42 4.71
CA PRO A 79 -24.49 17.52 5.59
C PRO A 79 -25.84 17.09 5.02
N ALA A 80 -26.25 15.80 5.19
CA ALA A 80 -27.50 15.25 4.66
C ALA A 80 -28.74 16.10 4.99
N ARG A 81 -28.77 16.69 6.19
CA ARG A 81 -29.85 17.60 6.65
C ARG A 81 -30.03 18.84 5.76
N LEU A 82 -28.97 19.31 5.14
CA LEU A 82 -29.08 20.47 4.22
C LEU A 82 -29.57 20.02 2.85
N LEU A 83 -29.24 18.83 2.41
CA LEU A 83 -29.76 18.26 1.16
C LEU A 83 -31.30 18.03 1.25
N THR A 84 -31.88 17.83 2.44
CA THR A 84 -33.34 17.71 2.59
C THR A 84 -34.10 19.03 2.41
N GLN A 85 -33.40 20.16 2.32
CA GLN A 85 -34.02 21.45 2.00
C GLN A 85 -34.39 21.53 0.49
N VAL A 86 -33.83 20.66 -0.32
CA VAL A 86 -34.16 20.55 -1.74
C VAL A 86 -35.52 19.87 -1.89
N PRO A 87 -36.51 20.49 -2.59
CA PRO A 87 -37.82 19.90 -2.81
C PRO A 87 -37.74 18.50 -3.43
N GLY A 88 -38.39 17.52 -2.82
CA GLY A 88 -38.39 16.13 -3.27
C GLY A 88 -37.19 15.28 -2.86
N VAL A 89 -36.31 15.78 -1.97
CA VAL A 89 -35.23 15.03 -1.35
C VAL A 89 -35.59 14.76 0.12
N ASP A 90 -35.87 13.51 0.45
CA ASP A 90 -36.03 13.08 1.83
C ASP A 90 -34.68 12.73 2.47
N ILE A 91 -34.68 12.44 3.77
CA ILE A 91 -33.46 12.15 4.53
C ILE A 91 -32.78 10.86 4.08
N GLU A 92 -33.55 9.88 3.59
CA GLU A 92 -33.01 8.61 3.10
C GLU A 92 -32.33 8.80 1.74
N ALA A 93 -32.98 9.56 0.83
CA ALA A 93 -32.37 9.95 -0.42
C ALA A 93 -31.08 10.76 -0.22
N ALA A 94 -31.11 11.74 0.71
CA ALA A 94 -29.93 12.53 1.04
C ALA A 94 -28.76 11.67 1.54
N ARG A 95 -29.02 10.74 2.47
CA ARG A 95 -28.01 9.80 2.97
C ARG A 95 -27.51 8.85 1.88
N SER A 96 -28.39 8.36 1.02
CA SER A 96 -28.03 7.49 -0.10
C SER A 96 -27.10 8.20 -1.08
N VAL A 97 -27.36 9.46 -1.40
CA VAL A 97 -26.51 10.28 -2.27
C VAL A 97 -25.15 10.53 -1.62
N GLN A 98 -25.10 10.84 -0.34
CA GLN A 98 -23.82 11.02 0.38
C GLN A 98 -23.00 9.73 0.43
N SER A 99 -23.65 8.59 0.72
CA SER A 99 -22.97 7.29 0.70
C SER A 99 -22.43 6.96 -0.69
N ALA A 100 -23.17 7.30 -1.73
CA ALA A 100 -22.72 7.13 -3.11
C ALA A 100 -21.53 8.05 -3.46
N ALA A 101 -21.56 9.31 -3.00
CA ALA A 101 -20.45 10.25 -3.19
C ALA A 101 -19.19 9.78 -2.44
N GLN A 102 -19.36 9.28 -1.22
CA GLN A 102 -18.25 8.69 -0.45
C GLN A 102 -17.70 7.44 -1.15
N ALA A 103 -18.55 6.53 -1.61
CA ALA A 103 -18.14 5.33 -2.35
C ALA A 103 -17.39 5.69 -3.64
N MET A 104 -17.80 6.74 -4.35
CA MET A 104 -17.09 7.24 -5.52
C MET A 104 -15.72 7.83 -5.12
N ALA A 105 -15.64 8.60 -4.04
CA ALA A 105 -14.37 9.14 -3.52
C ALA A 105 -13.40 8.01 -3.16
N ASP A 106 -13.88 6.98 -2.46
CA ASP A 106 -13.06 5.82 -2.08
C ASP A 106 -12.62 5.01 -3.31
N HIS A 107 -13.49 4.87 -4.30
CA HIS A 107 -13.13 4.25 -5.58
C HIS A 107 -12.04 5.03 -6.31
N ILE A 108 -12.15 6.36 -6.40
CA ILE A 108 -11.11 7.21 -6.99
C ILE A 108 -9.81 7.05 -6.20
N ARG A 109 -9.86 7.11 -4.87
CA ARG A 109 -8.70 6.98 -3.99
C ARG A 109 -7.96 5.65 -4.21
N THR A 110 -8.69 4.54 -4.33
CA THR A 110 -8.11 3.21 -4.55
C THR A 110 -7.62 2.97 -5.98
N THR A 111 -8.20 3.65 -6.98
CA THR A 111 -7.83 3.48 -8.39
C THR A 111 -6.82 4.50 -8.89
N THR A 112 -6.66 5.62 -8.18
CA THR A 112 -5.69 6.66 -8.54
C THR A 112 -4.28 6.14 -8.42
N ARG A 113 -3.54 6.20 -9.52
CA ARG A 113 -2.10 5.96 -9.52
C ARG A 113 -1.39 7.30 -9.46
N LEU A 114 -0.78 7.58 -8.34
CA LEU A 114 0.10 8.74 -8.21
C LEU A 114 1.30 8.55 -9.15
N ARG A 115 1.61 9.58 -9.89
CA ARG A 115 2.82 9.67 -10.70
C ARG A 115 3.64 10.83 -10.18
N LEU A 116 4.92 10.58 -9.98
CA LEU A 116 5.86 11.64 -9.63
C LEU A 116 5.99 12.61 -10.79
N ARG A 117 5.95 13.88 -10.46
CA ARG A 117 6.15 15.01 -11.39
C ARG A 117 7.57 15.52 -11.21
N GLU A 118 8.07 16.27 -12.18
CA GLU A 118 9.45 16.81 -12.13
C GLU A 118 9.69 17.76 -10.95
N ASP A 119 8.62 18.37 -10.44
CA ASP A 119 8.62 19.22 -9.25
C ASP A 119 8.63 18.42 -7.93
N ASP A 120 8.36 17.12 -7.95
CA ASP A 120 8.35 16.25 -6.75
C ASP A 120 9.75 15.74 -6.35
N THR A 121 10.81 16.50 -6.62
CA THR A 121 12.20 16.09 -6.37
C THR A 121 12.48 15.76 -4.91
N GLU A 122 11.92 16.50 -3.96
CA GLU A 122 12.07 16.23 -2.52
C GLU A 122 11.41 14.93 -2.13
N LEU A 123 10.17 14.68 -2.60
CA LEU A 123 9.45 13.44 -2.36
C LEU A 123 10.21 12.26 -2.94
N LEU A 124 10.71 12.40 -4.18
CA LEU A 124 11.51 11.37 -4.83
C LEU A 124 12.80 11.07 -4.06
N THR A 125 13.49 12.10 -3.55
CA THR A 125 14.69 11.93 -2.73
C THR A 125 14.37 11.15 -1.46
N SER A 126 13.29 11.50 -0.77
CA SER A 126 12.82 10.81 0.43
C SER A 126 12.45 9.35 0.15
N LEU A 127 11.77 9.07 -0.97
CA LEU A 127 11.44 7.71 -1.40
C LEU A 127 12.70 6.89 -1.71
N LEU A 128 13.68 7.45 -2.42
CA LEU A 128 14.95 6.78 -2.71
C LEU A 128 15.72 6.48 -1.42
N THR A 129 15.73 7.40 -0.46
CA THR A 129 16.31 7.17 0.85
C THR A 129 15.66 5.97 1.54
N LEU A 130 14.32 5.86 1.53
CA LEU A 130 13.62 4.68 2.06
C LEU A 130 13.97 3.40 1.30
N VAL A 131 14.08 3.44 -0.02
CA VAL A 131 14.49 2.28 -0.83
C VAL A 131 15.86 1.79 -0.42
N HIS A 132 16.84 2.69 -0.31
CA HIS A 132 18.23 2.34 0.01
C HIS A 132 18.41 1.91 1.46
N THR A 133 17.59 2.44 2.38
CA THR A 133 17.66 2.08 3.81
C THR A 133 16.81 0.87 4.19
N ASP A 134 15.90 0.38 3.32
CA ASP A 134 14.96 -0.70 3.66
C ASP A 134 15.65 -1.98 4.17
N ALA A 135 16.65 -2.45 3.43
CA ALA A 135 17.35 -3.69 3.79
C ALA A 135 18.15 -3.55 5.10
N PRO A 136 19.03 -2.53 5.28
CA PRO A 136 19.77 -2.38 6.52
C PRO A 136 18.87 -2.06 7.72
N VAL A 137 17.78 -1.31 7.56
CA VAL A 137 16.78 -1.04 8.62
C VAL A 137 16.08 -2.32 9.07
N LYS A 138 15.65 -3.17 8.13
CA LYS A 138 15.06 -4.49 8.47
C LYS A 138 16.05 -5.36 9.25
N GLN A 139 17.29 -5.36 8.84
CA GLN A 139 18.35 -6.11 9.55
C GLN A 139 18.60 -5.53 10.95
N LEU A 140 18.70 -4.21 11.09
CA LEU A 140 18.85 -3.52 12.35
C LEU A 140 17.73 -3.88 13.33
N ARG A 141 16.46 -3.80 12.89
CA ARG A 141 15.30 -4.18 13.71
C ARG A 141 15.37 -5.61 14.22
N ARG A 142 15.86 -6.55 13.40
CA ARG A 142 16.02 -7.96 13.80
C ARG A 142 17.12 -8.15 14.87
N LEU A 143 18.15 -7.31 14.83
CA LEU A 143 19.28 -7.40 15.78
C LEU A 143 19.01 -6.67 17.10
N MET A 144 18.12 -5.67 17.12
CA MET A 144 17.83 -4.86 18.32
C MET A 144 17.47 -5.67 19.59
N PRO A 145 16.58 -6.70 19.53
CA PRO A 145 16.28 -7.50 20.72
C PRO A 145 17.52 -8.20 21.30
N ARG A 146 18.42 -8.67 20.43
CA ARG A 146 19.68 -9.32 20.83
C ARG A 146 20.68 -8.31 21.36
N LEU A 147 20.74 -7.10 20.77
CA LEU A 147 21.62 -6.03 21.22
C LEU A 147 21.24 -5.54 22.62
N ARG A 148 19.94 -5.50 22.94
CA ARG A 148 19.41 -5.10 24.25
C ARG A 148 19.58 -6.18 25.32
N SER A 149 19.91 -7.42 24.95
CA SER A 149 20.23 -8.46 25.94
C SER A 149 21.59 -8.21 26.55
N HIS A 150 21.75 -8.56 27.83
CA HIS A 150 23.00 -8.39 28.57
C HIS A 150 24.17 -9.24 28.02
N THR A 151 23.92 -10.10 27.03
CA THR A 151 24.89 -11.03 26.42
C THR A 151 25.27 -10.60 24.99
N ALA A 152 25.15 -9.33 24.64
CA ALA A 152 25.51 -8.84 23.31
C ALA A 152 27.01 -9.04 23.05
N SER A 153 27.35 -9.87 22.06
CA SER A 153 28.74 -10.13 21.66
C SER A 153 29.36 -8.91 20.96
N ASP A 154 30.68 -8.79 20.99
CA ASP A 154 31.38 -7.70 20.29
C ASP A 154 31.11 -7.74 18.77
N GLN A 155 31.04 -8.94 18.17
CA GLN A 155 30.67 -9.10 16.76
C GLN A 155 29.25 -8.56 16.43
N LEU A 156 28.28 -8.73 17.35
CA LEU A 156 26.93 -8.18 17.18
C LEU A 156 26.96 -6.64 17.23
N ARG A 157 27.74 -6.05 18.12
CA ARG A 157 27.91 -4.61 18.25
C ARG A 157 28.54 -4.00 17.00
N GLU A 158 29.59 -4.64 16.48
CA GLU A 158 30.27 -4.25 15.24
C GLU A 158 29.29 -4.29 14.05
N SER A 159 28.55 -5.39 13.90
CA SER A 159 27.53 -5.53 12.86
C SER A 159 26.45 -4.44 12.93
N VAL A 160 26.02 -4.05 14.13
CA VAL A 160 25.07 -2.95 14.31
C VAL A 160 25.72 -1.61 13.95
N GLY A 161 26.98 -1.39 14.34
CA GLY A 161 27.74 -0.19 13.96
C GLY A 161 27.84 -0.02 12.44
N GLU A 162 28.19 -1.09 11.72
CA GLU A 162 28.24 -1.10 10.26
C GLU A 162 26.88 -0.77 9.61
N LEU A 163 25.78 -1.33 10.17
CA LEU A 163 24.44 -1.04 9.65
C LEU A 163 24.07 0.43 9.83
N LEU A 164 24.42 1.04 10.97
CA LEU A 164 24.17 2.46 11.21
C LEU A 164 24.93 3.34 10.20
N VAL A 165 26.20 3.04 9.93
CA VAL A 165 26.99 3.75 8.91
C VAL A 165 26.34 3.62 7.53
N ARG A 166 25.94 2.40 7.14
CA ARG A 166 25.26 2.19 5.83
C ARG A 166 23.95 2.93 5.71
N ILE A 167 23.17 3.07 6.79
CA ILE A 167 21.93 3.84 6.80
C ILE A 167 22.25 5.33 6.64
N GLU A 168 23.25 5.83 7.33
CA GLU A 168 23.70 7.21 7.26
C GLU A 168 24.24 7.58 5.87
N GLU A 169 25.06 6.71 5.27
CA GLU A 169 25.54 6.86 3.90
C GLU A 169 24.38 6.92 2.88
N ALA A 170 23.34 6.08 3.05
CA ALA A 170 22.17 6.08 2.21
C ALA A 170 21.35 7.38 2.31
N HIS A 171 21.37 8.06 3.46
CA HIS A 171 20.77 9.37 3.65
C HIS A 171 21.53 10.48 2.91
N HIS A 172 22.85 10.36 2.82
CA HIS A 172 23.74 11.36 2.24
C HIS A 172 24.17 10.99 0.81
N ALA A 173 23.55 9.97 0.18
CA ALA A 173 23.95 9.53 -1.14
C ALA A 173 23.85 10.69 -2.16
N PRO A 174 24.98 11.21 -2.65
CA PRO A 174 24.98 12.29 -3.62
C PRO A 174 24.55 11.76 -4.97
N GLY A 175 23.59 12.37 -5.58
CA GLY A 175 23.16 11.99 -6.93
C GLY A 175 21.94 12.77 -7.38
N ASP A 176 21.72 12.79 -8.68
CA ASP A 176 20.46 13.27 -9.25
C ASP A 176 19.37 12.22 -8.97
N PRO A 177 18.35 12.53 -8.14
CA PRO A 177 17.28 11.61 -7.80
C PRO A 177 16.54 11.12 -9.03
N TRP A 178 16.32 11.99 -10.01
CA TRP A 178 15.64 11.66 -11.25
C TRP A 178 16.43 10.71 -12.14
N ARG A 179 17.75 10.84 -12.13
CA ARG A 179 18.63 9.90 -12.83
C ARG A 179 18.54 8.51 -12.21
N SER A 180 18.58 8.42 -10.88
CA SER A 180 18.43 7.17 -10.14
C SER A 180 17.07 6.52 -10.39
N TYR A 181 16.00 7.30 -10.34
CA TYR A 181 14.64 6.84 -10.62
C TYR A 181 14.48 6.32 -12.05
N ARG A 182 15.01 7.05 -13.05
CA ARG A 182 14.95 6.62 -14.46
C ARG A 182 15.74 5.35 -14.74
N ALA A 183 16.79 5.09 -13.97
CA ALA A 183 17.59 3.86 -14.11
C ALA A 183 16.82 2.61 -13.61
N ASP A 184 16.13 2.71 -12.46
CA ASP A 184 15.23 1.66 -11.96
C ASP A 184 14.06 2.26 -11.19
N PRO A 185 12.90 2.50 -11.82
CA PRO A 185 11.74 3.09 -11.18
C PRO A 185 10.99 2.12 -10.23
N ARG A 186 11.14 0.81 -10.42
CA ARG A 186 10.34 -0.23 -9.74
C ARG A 186 10.33 -0.15 -8.22
N PRO A 187 11.45 0.05 -7.51
CA PRO A 187 11.43 0.13 -6.04
C PRO A 187 10.63 1.33 -5.53
N VAL A 188 10.76 2.48 -6.20
CA VAL A 188 10.03 3.71 -5.85
C VAL A 188 8.55 3.57 -6.15
N ASP A 189 8.18 3.05 -7.33
CA ASP A 189 6.78 2.83 -7.73
C ASP A 189 6.09 1.83 -6.80
N ARG A 190 6.83 0.85 -6.30
CA ARG A 190 6.33 -0.08 -5.27
C ARG A 190 6.00 0.64 -3.97
N LEU A 191 6.91 1.48 -3.46
CA LEU A 191 6.65 2.27 -2.25
C LEU A 191 5.47 3.23 -2.44
N LEU A 192 5.40 3.93 -3.58
CA LEU A 192 4.25 4.77 -3.92
C LEU A 192 2.93 3.99 -3.87
N SER A 193 2.93 2.77 -4.40
CA SER A 193 1.76 1.90 -4.37
C SER A 193 1.41 1.46 -2.95
N GLU A 194 2.40 1.14 -2.12
CA GLU A 194 2.20 0.79 -0.70
C GLU A 194 1.55 1.95 0.07
N PHE A 195 2.07 3.17 -0.09
CA PHE A 195 1.53 4.35 0.58
C PHE A 195 0.15 4.76 0.04
N ALA A 196 -0.08 4.68 -1.27
CA ALA A 196 -1.36 5.05 -1.86
C ALA A 196 -2.49 4.08 -1.50
N SER A 197 -2.18 2.78 -1.31
CA SER A 197 -3.19 1.77 -0.96
C SER A 197 -3.60 1.83 0.51
N GLY A 198 -2.87 2.59 1.34
CA GLY A 198 -2.91 2.43 2.79
C GLY A 198 -2.37 1.05 3.20
N THR A 199 -1.78 0.93 4.37
CA THR A 199 -1.27 -0.33 4.95
C THR A 199 -2.34 -1.41 5.11
N THR A 200 -3.60 -1.08 4.89
CA THR A 200 -4.78 -1.92 5.09
C THR A 200 -4.85 -3.16 4.20
N ASP A 201 -4.26 -3.15 3.01
CA ASP A 201 -4.43 -4.27 2.07
C ASP A 201 -3.51 -5.46 2.43
N VAL A 202 -2.30 -5.19 2.91
CA VAL A 202 -1.39 -6.24 3.38
C VAL A 202 -1.73 -6.65 4.80
N ASP A 203 -2.03 -5.70 5.69
CA ASP A 203 -2.45 -5.96 7.07
C ASP A 203 -3.82 -6.64 7.12
N ALA A 204 -4.77 -6.27 6.25
CA ALA A 204 -6.04 -6.96 6.11
C ALA A 204 -5.87 -8.39 5.56
N ALA A 205 -4.97 -8.58 4.59
CA ALA A 205 -4.64 -9.92 4.09
C ALA A 205 -3.89 -10.76 5.14
N GLN A 206 -3.08 -10.14 6.00
CA GLN A 206 -2.34 -10.79 7.08
C GLN A 206 -3.20 -11.02 8.32
N GLY A 207 -4.21 -10.19 8.59
CA GLY A 207 -5.05 -10.27 9.80
C GLY A 207 -5.86 -11.55 9.95
N PHE A 208 -6.01 -12.33 8.88
CA PHE A 208 -6.65 -13.65 8.89
C PHE A 208 -5.66 -14.82 8.94
N VAL A 209 -4.35 -14.54 8.97
CA VAL A 209 -3.29 -15.55 8.88
C VAL A 209 -2.46 -15.50 10.15
N GLY A 210 -2.26 -16.66 10.79
CA GLY A 210 -1.43 -16.74 12.02
C GLY A 210 -0.01 -16.22 11.80
N THR A 211 0.56 -15.59 12.82
CA THR A 211 1.88 -14.94 12.79
C THR A 211 3.02 -15.85 12.31
N GLU A 212 2.97 -17.15 12.61
CA GLU A 212 3.93 -18.14 12.13
C GLU A 212 3.88 -18.32 10.61
N VAL A 213 2.68 -18.28 10.03
CA VAL A 213 2.47 -18.41 8.59
C VAL A 213 2.89 -17.14 7.87
N VAL A 214 2.66 -15.98 8.46
CA VAL A 214 3.14 -14.68 7.92
C VAL A 214 4.67 -14.70 7.83
N ALA A 215 5.36 -15.13 8.88
CA ALA A 215 6.82 -15.24 8.89
C ALA A 215 7.34 -16.21 7.80
N GLN A 216 6.65 -17.32 7.57
CA GLN A 216 6.99 -18.28 6.54
C GLN A 216 6.77 -17.72 5.12
N VAL A 217 5.69 -16.98 4.91
CA VAL A 217 5.36 -16.28 3.65
C VAL A 217 6.41 -15.21 3.33
N GLU A 218 6.84 -14.44 4.33
CA GLU A 218 7.87 -13.41 4.16
C GLU A 218 9.24 -13.98 3.75
N GLN A 219 9.57 -15.20 4.22
CA GLN A 219 10.81 -15.90 3.84
C GLN A 219 10.74 -16.53 2.44
N THR A 220 9.56 -16.60 1.84
CA THR A 220 9.36 -17.24 0.53
C THR A 220 9.78 -16.30 -0.59
N VAL A 221 10.77 -16.73 -1.39
CA VAL A 221 11.24 -16.00 -2.56
C VAL A 221 10.40 -16.38 -3.78
N LEU A 222 9.79 -15.36 -4.43
CA LEU A 222 9.08 -15.56 -5.70
C LEU A 222 10.05 -15.43 -6.88
N ASN A 223 10.03 -16.42 -7.77
CA ASN A 223 10.69 -16.28 -9.07
C ASN A 223 9.81 -15.42 -9.99
N ARG A 224 10.27 -14.21 -10.28
CA ARG A 224 9.55 -13.21 -11.09
C ARG A 224 10.01 -13.16 -12.55
N SER A 225 10.89 -14.06 -12.98
CA SER A 225 11.50 -14.01 -14.32
C SER A 225 10.48 -14.08 -15.47
N LEU A 226 9.29 -14.64 -15.21
CA LEU A 226 8.21 -14.76 -16.20
C LEU A 226 7.11 -13.71 -16.03
N LEU A 227 7.21 -12.81 -15.04
CA LEU A 227 6.20 -11.80 -14.77
C LEU A 227 6.62 -10.46 -15.39
N ASN A 228 5.94 -10.06 -16.45
CA ASN A 228 6.10 -8.74 -17.07
C ASN A 228 5.28 -7.64 -16.38
N THR A 229 4.70 -7.93 -15.22
CA THR A 229 3.86 -6.98 -14.49
C THR A 229 4.27 -6.92 -13.03
N GLN A 230 4.04 -5.76 -12.41
CA GLN A 230 4.33 -5.55 -11.00
C GLN A 230 3.11 -6.01 -10.18
N LEU A 231 3.35 -6.92 -9.23
CA LEU A 231 2.31 -7.37 -8.31
C LEU A 231 2.05 -6.31 -7.24
N ARG A 232 0.79 -6.08 -6.88
CA ARG A 232 0.41 -5.29 -5.70
C ARG A 232 0.78 -6.05 -4.43
N GLY A 233 0.93 -5.34 -3.30
CA GLY A 233 1.36 -5.94 -2.04
C GLY A 233 0.55 -7.18 -1.65
N TYR A 234 -0.78 -7.13 -1.72
CA TYR A 234 -1.66 -8.28 -1.45
C TYR A 234 -1.53 -9.41 -2.48
N GLN A 235 -1.27 -9.09 -3.75
CA GLN A 235 -1.03 -10.10 -4.81
C GLN A 235 0.30 -10.80 -4.59
N GLU A 236 1.33 -10.04 -4.20
CA GLU A 236 2.63 -10.60 -3.85
C GLU A 236 2.55 -11.49 -2.60
N PHE A 237 1.84 -11.00 -1.56
CA PHE A 237 1.58 -11.79 -0.36
C PHE A 237 0.81 -13.07 -0.71
N GLY A 238 -0.27 -12.99 -1.49
CA GLY A 238 -1.05 -14.14 -1.95
C GLY A 238 -0.23 -15.15 -2.75
N ALA A 239 0.63 -14.68 -3.66
CA ALA A 239 1.52 -15.53 -4.43
C ALA A 239 2.58 -16.21 -3.56
N ARG A 240 3.21 -15.49 -2.62
CA ARG A 240 4.15 -16.05 -1.63
C ARG A 240 3.45 -17.05 -0.71
N TYR A 241 2.23 -16.75 -0.28
CA TYR A 241 1.41 -17.63 0.55
C TYR A 241 1.10 -18.95 -0.18
N ALA A 242 0.70 -18.88 -1.46
CA ALA A 242 0.45 -20.07 -2.27
C ALA A 242 1.72 -20.94 -2.40
N VAL A 243 2.87 -20.32 -2.72
CA VAL A 243 4.16 -21.05 -2.82
C VAL A 243 4.61 -21.61 -1.48
N ALA A 244 4.42 -20.88 -0.37
CA ALA A 244 4.75 -21.37 0.97
C ALA A 244 3.89 -22.58 1.37
N ARG A 245 2.61 -22.55 1.02
CA ARG A 245 1.67 -23.65 1.29
C ARG A 245 1.90 -24.86 0.39
N GLU A 246 2.22 -24.69 -0.87
CA GLU A 246 2.54 -25.80 -1.78
C GLU A 246 3.77 -26.58 -1.32
N ARG A 247 4.77 -25.91 -0.75
CA ARG A 247 5.92 -26.59 -0.12
C ARG A 247 5.52 -27.43 1.10
N SER A 248 4.38 -27.14 1.72
CA SER A 248 3.91 -27.88 2.91
C SER A 248 2.92 -28.99 2.58
N SER A 249 2.25 -28.98 1.42
CA SER A 249 1.07 -29.81 1.19
C SER A 249 0.94 -30.45 -0.18
N CYS A 250 1.62 -30.05 -1.24
CA CYS A 250 1.32 -30.53 -2.60
C CYS A 250 2.52 -30.62 -3.54
N ALA A 251 3.64 -31.16 -3.11
CA ALA A 251 4.74 -31.49 -4.05
C ALA A 251 4.39 -32.69 -4.97
N THR A 252 3.22 -33.33 -4.83
CA THR A 252 2.90 -34.59 -5.53
C THR A 252 1.60 -34.59 -6.33
N THR A 253 0.81 -33.53 -6.35
CA THR A 253 -0.55 -33.62 -6.93
C THR A 253 -0.80 -32.81 -8.20
N TRP A 254 0.13 -31.96 -8.64
CA TRP A 254 -0.06 -31.11 -9.83
C TRP A 254 0.27 -31.77 -11.18
N VAL A 255 0.88 -32.96 -11.19
CA VAL A 255 1.18 -33.69 -12.43
C VAL A 255 0.01 -34.56 -12.90
N SER A 256 -1.01 -34.77 -12.07
CA SER A 256 -2.18 -35.62 -12.40
C SER A 256 -3.52 -35.13 -11.86
N ALA A 257 -3.66 -33.87 -11.47
CA ALA A 257 -4.82 -33.39 -10.74
C ALA A 257 -5.99 -33.01 -11.64
N LYS A 258 -7.04 -33.81 -11.56
CA LYS A 258 -8.41 -33.34 -11.78
C LYS A 258 -8.70 -32.17 -10.81
N PRO A 259 -9.42 -31.11 -11.23
CA PRO A 259 -9.67 -29.96 -10.39
C PRO A 259 -10.42 -30.36 -9.12
N CYS A 260 -9.90 -29.99 -7.97
CA CYS A 260 -10.58 -30.14 -6.67
C CYS A 260 -11.93 -29.42 -6.73
N ARG A 261 -13.04 -30.18 -6.69
CA ARG A 261 -14.42 -29.71 -6.81
C ARG A 261 -14.95 -28.93 -5.61
N HIS A 262 -14.13 -28.42 -4.70
CA HIS A 262 -14.60 -27.84 -3.44
C HIS A 262 -14.32 -26.34 -3.22
N TRP A 263 -13.73 -25.62 -4.18
CA TRP A 263 -13.63 -24.16 -4.11
C TRP A 263 -14.61 -23.53 -5.10
N ARG A 264 -15.84 -23.33 -4.66
CA ARG A 264 -16.77 -22.40 -5.31
C ARG A 264 -16.30 -20.99 -5.02
N TRP A 265 -15.54 -20.42 -5.94
CA TRP A 265 -15.33 -18.99 -5.98
C TRP A 265 -16.63 -18.30 -6.43
N PRO A 266 -17.12 -17.26 -5.74
CA PRO A 266 -18.20 -16.47 -6.28
C PRO A 266 -17.74 -15.78 -7.56
N HIS A 267 -18.61 -15.75 -8.56
CA HIS A 267 -18.48 -15.28 -9.93
C HIS A 267 -17.88 -13.85 -10.06
N ILE A 268 -16.56 -13.70 -10.08
CA ILE A 268 -15.91 -12.40 -10.35
C ILE A 268 -14.83 -12.50 -11.44
N TRP A 269 -14.56 -13.68 -11.99
CA TRP A 269 -13.58 -13.80 -13.08
C TRP A 269 -14.16 -14.65 -14.21
N PRO A 270 -14.23 -14.11 -15.46
CA PRO A 270 -14.54 -14.95 -16.62
C PRO A 270 -13.41 -15.97 -16.83
N PRO A 271 -13.70 -17.18 -17.29
CA PRO A 271 -12.69 -18.18 -17.55
C PRO A 271 -11.77 -17.69 -18.67
N PRO A 272 -10.45 -17.87 -18.58
CA PRO A 272 -9.54 -17.55 -19.67
C PRO A 272 -9.86 -18.45 -20.85
N SER A 273 -10.36 -17.84 -21.92
CA SER A 273 -10.46 -18.48 -23.21
C SER A 273 -9.04 -18.67 -23.78
N SER A 274 -8.71 -19.93 -24.05
CA SER A 274 -7.61 -20.40 -24.88
C SER A 274 -6.18 -20.12 -24.40
N PHE A 275 -5.63 -21.03 -23.57
CA PHE A 275 -4.22 -21.38 -23.67
C PHE A 275 -4.07 -22.61 -24.57
N VAL A 276 -3.70 -22.36 -25.82
CA VAL A 276 -3.19 -23.38 -26.73
C VAL A 276 -1.73 -23.63 -26.34
N THR A 277 -1.47 -24.75 -25.69
CA THR A 277 -0.15 -25.33 -25.56
C THR A 277 0.35 -25.73 -26.93
N ARG A 278 1.39 -25.12 -27.45
CA ARG A 278 2.29 -25.71 -28.44
C ARG A 278 3.65 -25.93 -27.81
N TRP A 279 4.06 -27.17 -27.92
CA TRP A 279 5.38 -27.72 -27.64
C TRP A 279 6.49 -26.99 -28.42
#